data_3e41591fdcf752b16660bbc17017a4fd
#
_entry.id   3e41591fdcf752b16660bbc17017a4fd
#
_cell.length_a   1.000
_cell.length_b   1.000
_cell.length_c   1.000
_cell.angle_alpha   90.00
_cell.angle_beta   90.00
_cell.angle_gamma   90.00
#
_symmetry.space_group_name_H-M   'P 1'
#
loop_
_entity.id
_entity.type
_entity.pdbx_description
1 polymer ?
#
loop_
_entity_poly.entity_id
_entity_poly.type
_entity_poly.pdbx_seq_one_letter_code
_entity_poly.pdbx_strand_id
1 'polypeptide(L)'
;MFDKALKYSFAAQKRERYRLLRIILILLAMYILFNIISAFLFSSWVLHNNTMQPGLLPGDRFVVISNALPSLFAKLRRNDSQAPFNRGNIVIIDHGKGEKRNGFLTVADSFIRFFTAQRVSIFYRDNYIYAKRLVALPGDEISMTNFVLRVKPSGSSFTLTEFELSEKPYYPGIPQMPALWDDSLPFSGNMDPVILGPNECFVVSDDRSATGDSRTWGPIPVNYITGRPVFRYWPFTRIGRP
;
A
#
# COMPACT_ATOMS: atom_id res chain seq x y z
N MET A 1 33.21 17.24 49.75
CA MET A 1 34.07 18.03 48.83
C MET A 1 34.79 17.14 47.80
N PHE A 2 35.11 15.90 48.12
CA PHE A 2 35.80 14.96 47.21
C PHE A 2 34.97 14.51 45.99
N ASP A 3 33.64 14.44 46.07
CA ASP A 3 32.79 14.01 44.98
C ASP A 3 32.73 14.98 43.77
N LYS A 4 32.90 16.27 44.00
CA LYS A 4 32.97 17.27 42.95
C LYS A 4 34.28 17.22 42.17
N ALA A 5 35.40 16.91 42.81
CA ALA A 5 36.71 16.83 42.16
C ALA A 5 36.82 15.61 41.22
N LEU A 6 36.20 14.48 41.56
CA LEU A 6 36.12 13.29 40.71
C LEU A 6 35.28 13.50 39.43
N LYS A 7 34.24 14.34 39.50
CA LYS A 7 33.40 14.70 38.34
C LYS A 7 34.16 15.50 37.28
N TYR A 8 35.17 16.25 37.65
CA TYR A 8 35.99 17.10 36.78
C TYR A 8 37.33 16.46 36.37
N SER A 9 37.57 15.23 36.80
CA SER A 9 38.75 14.48 36.33
C SER A 9 38.70 14.24 34.83
N PHE A 10 39.79 14.48 34.11
CA PHE A 10 39.92 14.23 32.66
C PHE A 10 39.50 12.81 32.29
N ALA A 11 39.76 11.82 33.11
CA ALA A 11 39.33 10.43 32.91
C ALA A 11 37.81 10.27 33.04
N ALA A 12 37.13 10.98 33.92
CA ALA A 12 35.68 10.97 34.08
C ALA A 12 35.00 11.63 32.88
N GLN A 13 35.47 12.79 32.45
CA GLN A 13 34.96 13.49 31.25
C GLN A 13 35.17 12.66 29.99
N LYS A 14 36.28 11.96 29.85
CA LYS A 14 36.55 11.06 28.75
C LYS A 14 35.58 9.87 28.74
N ARG A 15 35.28 9.28 29.90
CA ARG A 15 34.27 8.19 30.03
C ARG A 15 32.87 8.67 29.69
N GLU A 16 32.46 9.86 30.13
CA GLU A 16 31.16 10.45 29.80
C GLU A 16 31.03 10.71 28.29
N ARG A 17 32.06 11.27 27.66
CA ARG A 17 32.09 11.47 26.19
C ARG A 17 31.96 10.14 25.43
N TYR A 18 32.66 9.10 25.81
CA TYR A 18 32.53 7.78 25.18
C TYR A 18 31.15 7.14 25.44
N ARG A 19 30.57 7.39 26.64
CA ARG A 19 29.22 6.93 26.95
C ARG A 19 28.18 7.61 26.03
N LEU A 20 28.28 8.94 25.90
CA LEU A 20 27.41 9.72 24.99
C LEU A 20 27.61 9.30 23.55
N LEU A 21 28.83 9.17 23.07
CA LEU A 21 29.12 8.69 21.73
C LEU A 21 28.52 7.30 21.48
N ARG A 22 28.64 6.38 22.43
CA ARG A 22 28.02 5.05 22.32
C ARG A 22 26.50 5.13 22.23
N ILE A 23 25.85 5.96 23.02
CA ILE A 23 24.39 6.17 22.96
C ILE A 23 23.99 6.74 21.60
N ILE A 24 24.70 7.75 21.10
CA ILE A 24 24.44 8.35 19.78
C ILE A 24 24.60 7.30 18.67
N LEU A 25 25.66 6.49 18.72
CA LEU A 25 25.86 5.42 17.72
C LEU A 25 24.77 4.36 17.77
N ILE A 26 24.30 3.98 18.96
CA ILE A 26 23.19 3.04 19.12
C ILE A 26 21.90 3.63 18.52
N LEU A 27 21.58 4.90 18.82
CA LEU A 27 20.41 5.58 18.28
C LEU A 27 20.49 5.71 16.75
N LEU A 28 21.67 6.02 16.23
CA LEU A 28 21.90 6.08 14.79
C LEU A 28 21.73 4.71 14.12
N ALA A 29 22.27 3.66 14.74
CA ALA A 29 22.11 2.30 14.25
C ALA A 29 20.63 1.85 14.27
N MET A 30 19.91 2.16 15.34
CA MET A 30 18.46 1.90 15.43
C MET A 30 17.68 2.68 14.37
N TYR A 31 18.03 3.93 14.13
CA TYR A 31 17.39 4.75 13.09
C TYR A 31 17.64 4.18 11.68
N ILE A 32 18.88 3.78 11.37
CA ILE A 32 19.21 3.15 10.08
C ILE A 32 18.44 1.84 9.93
N LEU A 33 18.44 0.99 10.96
CA LEU A 33 17.72 -0.29 10.95
C LEU A 33 16.22 -0.09 10.75
N PHE A 34 15.63 0.89 11.44
CA PHE A 34 14.22 1.24 11.27
C PHE A 34 13.91 1.66 9.81
N ASN A 35 14.75 2.50 9.20
CA ASN A 35 14.56 2.90 7.81
C ASN A 35 14.66 1.73 6.83
N ILE A 36 15.60 0.81 7.06
CA ILE A 36 15.73 -0.41 6.26
C ILE A 36 14.46 -1.27 6.40
N ILE A 37 14.00 -1.52 7.63
CA ILE A 37 12.79 -2.31 7.89
C ILE A 37 11.57 -1.65 7.25
N SER A 38 11.40 -0.34 7.41
CA SER A 38 10.26 0.41 6.87
C SER A 38 10.27 0.47 5.34
N ALA A 39 11.44 0.57 4.72
CA ALA A 39 11.57 0.64 3.27
C ALA A 39 11.36 -0.72 2.59
N PHE A 40 11.83 -1.80 3.21
CA PHE A 40 11.89 -3.11 2.56
C PHE A 40 10.91 -4.15 3.11
N LEU A 41 10.50 -4.05 4.37
CA LEU A 41 9.71 -5.11 5.01
C LEU A 41 8.30 -4.64 5.36
N PHE A 42 8.17 -3.72 6.30
CA PHE A 42 6.89 -3.37 6.89
C PHE A 42 6.72 -1.87 7.03
N SER A 43 5.55 -1.38 6.65
CA SER A 43 5.12 -0.02 6.95
C SER A 43 3.76 -0.02 7.63
N SER A 44 3.50 0.99 8.44
CA SER A 44 2.18 1.23 9.01
C SER A 44 1.42 2.20 8.12
N TRP A 45 0.16 1.88 7.82
CA TRP A 45 -0.69 2.71 7.00
C TRP A 45 -2.08 2.86 7.61
N VAL A 46 -2.72 4.01 7.39
CA VAL A 46 -4.05 4.35 7.88
C VAL A 46 -4.97 4.57 6.69
N LEU A 47 -6.14 3.94 6.71
CA LEU A 47 -7.16 4.18 5.70
C LEU A 47 -7.90 5.49 6.00
N HIS A 48 -7.85 6.46 5.09
CA HIS A 48 -8.48 7.77 5.26
C HIS A 48 -9.83 7.90 4.55
N ASN A 49 -10.12 7.02 3.60
CA ASN A 49 -11.32 7.08 2.77
C ASN A 49 -12.25 5.87 2.99
N ASN A 50 -13.45 5.95 2.43
CA ASN A 50 -14.49 4.93 2.53
C ASN A 50 -14.57 3.99 1.31
N THR A 51 -13.65 4.11 0.36
CA THR A 51 -13.72 3.41 -0.94
C THR A 51 -13.60 1.89 -0.86
N MET A 52 -13.19 1.36 0.29
CA MET A 52 -13.04 -0.08 0.54
C MET A 52 -14.11 -0.63 1.48
N GLN A 53 -15.21 0.10 1.66
CA GLN A 53 -16.38 -0.41 2.39
C GLN A 53 -17.08 -1.52 1.58
N PRO A 54 -17.68 -2.49 2.26
CA PRO A 54 -17.85 -2.62 3.72
C PRO A 54 -16.66 -3.29 4.45
N GLY A 55 -15.69 -3.86 3.72
CA GLY A 55 -14.60 -4.64 4.28
C GLY A 55 -13.65 -3.83 5.17
N LEU A 56 -13.26 -2.65 4.71
CA LEU A 56 -12.37 -1.74 5.43
C LEU A 56 -13.08 -0.40 5.68
N LEU A 57 -12.87 0.16 6.87
CA LEU A 57 -13.46 1.44 7.27
C LEU A 57 -12.39 2.52 7.44
N PRO A 58 -12.77 3.81 7.25
CA PRO A 58 -11.88 4.92 7.58
C PRO A 58 -11.39 4.83 9.02
N GLY A 59 -10.10 5.11 9.23
CA GLY A 59 -9.45 4.98 10.54
C GLY A 59 -8.85 3.60 10.83
N ASP A 60 -9.12 2.57 10.01
CA ASP A 60 -8.43 1.29 10.12
C ASP A 60 -6.92 1.46 9.90
N ARG A 61 -6.13 0.79 10.73
CA ARG A 61 -4.67 0.82 10.65
C ARG A 61 -4.12 -0.56 10.34
N PHE A 62 -3.23 -0.61 9.39
CA PHE A 62 -2.67 -1.85 8.85
C PHE A 62 -1.17 -1.89 8.94
N VAL A 63 -0.66 -3.09 9.12
CA VAL A 63 0.70 -3.44 8.75
C VAL A 63 0.68 -3.81 7.27
N VAL A 64 1.51 -3.10 6.49
CA VAL A 64 1.64 -3.29 5.05
C VAL A 64 3.00 -3.93 4.77
N ILE A 65 3.02 -5.04 4.05
CA ILE A 65 4.27 -5.62 3.53
C ILE A 65 4.62 -4.90 2.24
N SER A 66 5.84 -4.39 2.19
CA SER A 66 6.38 -3.70 1.02
C SER A 66 6.62 -4.66 -0.14
N ASN A 67 6.35 -4.20 -1.37
CA ASN A 67 6.70 -4.92 -2.59
C ASN A 67 8.19 -4.76 -3.01
N ALA A 68 8.97 -4.01 -2.27
CA ALA A 68 10.35 -3.71 -2.64
C ALA A 68 11.25 -4.97 -2.67
N LEU A 69 11.13 -5.86 -1.68
CA LEU A 69 11.91 -7.10 -1.64
C LEU A 69 11.50 -8.10 -2.71
N PRO A 70 10.22 -8.48 -2.87
CA PRO A 70 9.80 -9.37 -3.95
C PRO A 70 10.20 -8.85 -5.33
N SER A 71 10.06 -7.55 -5.59
CA SER A 71 10.46 -6.95 -6.87
C SER A 71 11.97 -6.98 -7.10
N LEU A 72 12.78 -6.82 -6.05
CA LEU A 72 14.24 -6.93 -6.13
C LEU A 72 14.66 -8.36 -6.45
N PHE A 73 14.07 -9.37 -5.77
CA PHE A 73 14.36 -10.77 -6.04
C PHE A 73 13.88 -11.24 -7.41
N ALA A 74 12.73 -10.73 -7.89
CA ALA A 74 12.24 -10.98 -9.24
C ALA A 74 13.23 -10.47 -10.31
N LYS A 75 13.75 -9.26 -10.14
CA LYS A 75 14.80 -8.69 -11.01
C LYS A 75 16.08 -9.51 -11.00
N LEU A 76 16.51 -9.99 -9.83
CA LEU A 76 17.73 -10.83 -9.69
C LEU A 76 17.54 -12.20 -10.34
N ARG A 77 16.33 -12.77 -10.32
CA ARG A 77 16.02 -14.09 -10.89
C ARG A 77 15.74 -14.07 -12.38
N ARG A 78 15.67 -12.91 -13.05
CA ARG A 78 15.23 -12.77 -14.44
C ARG A 78 13.82 -13.38 -14.73
N ASN A 79 13.00 -13.58 -13.73
CA ASN A 79 11.63 -14.06 -13.89
C ASN A 79 10.67 -12.86 -13.88
N ASP A 80 10.60 -12.18 -15.01
CA ASP A 80 9.89 -10.90 -15.18
C ASP A 80 8.34 -11.05 -15.25
N SER A 81 7.81 -12.26 -15.15
CA SER A 81 6.43 -12.53 -15.59
C SER A 81 5.40 -12.81 -14.50
N GLN A 82 5.75 -12.74 -13.21
CA GLN A 82 4.74 -12.89 -12.17
C GLN A 82 4.60 -11.61 -11.33
N ALA A 83 3.46 -10.96 -11.48
CA ALA A 83 3.06 -9.94 -10.51
C ALA A 83 3.11 -10.56 -9.11
N PRO A 84 3.74 -9.89 -8.11
CA PRO A 84 3.93 -10.45 -6.77
C PRO A 84 2.64 -10.51 -5.96
N PHE A 85 1.49 -10.32 -6.60
CA PHE A 85 0.18 -10.24 -5.99
C PHE A 85 -0.82 -11.12 -6.74
N ASN A 86 -1.74 -11.72 -6.00
CA ASN A 86 -2.82 -12.52 -6.55
C ASN A 86 -4.07 -11.66 -6.77
N ARG A 87 -4.92 -12.07 -7.71
CA ARG A 87 -6.23 -11.46 -7.92
C ARG A 87 -7.06 -11.56 -6.63
N GLY A 88 -7.88 -10.56 -6.37
CA GLY A 88 -8.67 -10.46 -5.15
C GLY A 88 -7.91 -9.86 -3.95
N ASN A 89 -6.59 -9.70 -4.01
CA ASN A 89 -5.85 -9.07 -2.91
C ASN A 89 -6.10 -7.57 -2.84
N ILE A 90 -6.19 -7.05 -1.62
CA ILE A 90 -6.12 -5.61 -1.39
C ILE A 90 -4.67 -5.18 -1.54
N VAL A 91 -4.45 -4.12 -2.31
CA VAL A 91 -3.12 -3.55 -2.57
C VAL A 91 -3.09 -2.07 -2.22
N ILE A 92 -1.93 -1.59 -1.86
CA ILE A 92 -1.67 -0.17 -1.64
C ILE A 92 -1.01 0.40 -2.88
N ILE A 93 -1.61 1.44 -3.43
CA ILE A 93 -1.20 2.10 -4.67
C ILE A 93 -0.69 3.49 -4.33
N ASP A 94 0.43 3.89 -4.88
CA ASP A 94 0.98 5.25 -4.81
C ASP A 94 0.99 5.86 -6.22
N HIS A 95 -0.01 6.69 -6.51
CA HIS A 95 -0.09 7.46 -7.76
C HIS A 95 0.97 8.57 -7.84
N GLY A 96 1.49 9.03 -6.71
CA GLY A 96 2.55 10.06 -6.64
C GLY A 96 3.96 9.52 -6.85
N LYS A 97 4.14 8.25 -7.20
CA LYS A 97 5.45 7.60 -7.30
C LYS A 97 6.36 8.19 -8.40
N GLY A 98 5.84 9.01 -9.29
CA GLY A 98 6.60 9.76 -10.31
C GLY A 98 7.01 11.17 -9.90
N GLU A 99 6.51 11.71 -8.80
CA GLU A 99 6.86 13.06 -8.36
C GLU A 99 8.25 13.10 -7.73
N LYS A 100 9.05 14.10 -8.15
CA LYS A 100 10.38 14.35 -7.55
C LYS A 100 10.21 14.78 -6.10
N ARG A 101 10.49 13.89 -5.17
CA ARG A 101 10.52 14.21 -3.74
C ARG A 101 11.83 14.90 -3.38
N ASN A 102 11.74 15.98 -2.62
CA ASN A 102 12.94 16.67 -2.12
C ASN A 102 13.63 15.76 -1.09
N GLY A 103 14.90 15.38 -1.36
CA GLY A 103 15.65 14.45 -0.51
C GLY A 103 15.78 14.91 0.94
N PHE A 104 15.96 16.21 1.20
CA PHE A 104 16.03 16.75 2.55
C PHE A 104 14.71 16.57 3.31
N LEU A 105 13.59 16.91 2.68
CA LEU A 105 12.26 16.74 3.29
C LEU A 105 11.94 15.27 3.53
N THR A 106 12.40 14.37 2.65
CA THR A 106 12.24 12.91 2.83
C THR A 106 12.97 12.42 4.06
N VAL A 107 14.21 12.89 4.29
CA VAL A 107 14.98 12.53 5.48
C VAL A 107 14.33 13.11 6.74
N ALA A 108 13.88 14.36 6.71
CA ALA A 108 13.20 15.00 7.83
C ALA A 108 11.89 14.24 8.20
N ASP A 109 11.08 13.86 7.20
CA ASP A 109 9.87 13.09 7.40
C ASP A 109 10.16 11.69 7.97
N SER A 110 11.21 11.04 7.48
CA SER A 110 11.70 9.75 8.00
C SER A 110 12.09 9.83 9.48
N PHE A 111 12.70 10.95 9.90
CA PHE A 111 13.03 11.21 11.31
C PHE A 111 11.76 11.31 12.16
N ILE A 112 10.78 12.08 11.72
CA ILE A 112 9.50 12.24 12.40
C ILE A 112 8.77 10.90 12.51
N ARG A 113 8.72 10.13 11.42
CA ARG A 113 8.13 8.79 11.39
C ARG A 113 8.83 7.83 12.35
N PHE A 114 10.14 7.92 12.48
CA PHE A 114 10.89 7.10 13.46
C PHE A 114 10.43 7.35 14.89
N PHE A 115 10.39 8.62 15.34
CA PHE A 115 10.01 8.97 16.72
C PHE A 115 8.50 8.79 16.97
N THR A 116 7.67 8.85 15.97
CA THR A 116 6.21 8.69 16.08
C THR A 116 5.73 7.28 15.76
N ALA A 117 6.64 6.29 15.63
CA ALA A 117 6.33 4.93 15.20
C ALA A 117 5.44 4.91 13.93
N GLN A 118 5.80 5.71 12.92
CA GLN A 118 5.12 5.91 11.63
C GLN A 118 3.71 6.52 11.71
N ARG A 119 3.35 7.12 12.84
CA ARG A 119 1.99 7.68 13.03
C ARG A 119 1.81 9.05 12.41
N VAL A 120 2.89 9.82 12.27
CA VAL A 120 2.86 11.20 11.79
C VAL A 120 3.81 11.37 10.61
N SER A 121 3.31 11.95 9.53
CA SER A 121 4.07 12.49 8.41
C SER A 121 3.67 13.95 8.26
N ILE A 122 4.65 14.86 8.22
CA ILE A 122 4.38 16.31 8.14
C ILE A 122 4.59 16.81 6.72
N PHE A 123 5.59 16.31 6.03
CA PHE A 123 6.01 16.84 4.72
C PHE A 123 5.36 16.11 3.54
N TYR A 124 4.92 14.87 3.74
CA TYR A 124 4.27 14.09 2.70
C TYR A 124 2.88 13.68 3.15
N ARG A 125 1.87 14.39 2.66
CA ARG A 125 0.48 13.94 2.79
C ARG A 125 0.29 12.71 1.89
N ASP A 126 -0.30 11.66 2.46
CA ASP A 126 -0.63 10.43 1.74
C ASP A 126 -1.82 10.62 0.76
N ASN A 127 -1.94 11.80 0.14
CA ASN A 127 -3.06 12.17 -0.73
C ASN A 127 -3.13 11.33 -2.01
N TYR A 128 -2.03 10.67 -2.38
CA TYR A 128 -1.92 9.84 -3.59
C TYR A 128 -1.85 8.35 -3.28
N ILE A 129 -2.00 7.98 -1.99
CA ILE A 129 -1.93 6.58 -1.56
C ILE A 129 -3.36 6.06 -1.33
N TYR A 130 -3.70 4.99 -2.03
CA TYR A 130 -5.02 4.39 -2.02
C TYR A 130 -4.94 2.91 -1.73
N ALA A 131 -5.88 2.39 -0.93
CA ALA A 131 -6.15 0.96 -0.87
C ALA A 131 -7.17 0.61 -1.94
N LYS A 132 -6.89 -0.40 -2.75
CA LYS A 132 -7.77 -0.89 -3.81
C LYS A 132 -7.67 -2.41 -3.91
N ARG A 133 -8.66 -3.03 -4.53
CA ARG A 133 -8.64 -4.46 -4.83
C ARG A 133 -8.05 -4.71 -6.21
N LEU A 134 -7.06 -5.56 -6.29
CA LEU A 134 -6.45 -5.99 -7.53
C LEU A 134 -7.33 -7.07 -8.17
N VAL A 135 -7.91 -6.79 -9.33
CA VAL A 135 -8.85 -7.70 -10.00
C VAL A 135 -8.20 -8.39 -11.19
N ALA A 136 -7.45 -7.65 -12.00
CA ALA A 136 -6.82 -8.22 -13.19
C ALA A 136 -5.31 -7.92 -13.25
N LEU A 137 -4.58 -8.85 -13.82
CA LEU A 137 -3.13 -8.88 -13.95
C LEU A 137 -2.71 -8.60 -15.40
N PRO A 138 -1.41 -8.34 -15.66
CA PRO A 138 -0.91 -8.11 -17.01
C PRO A 138 -1.33 -9.18 -18.01
N GLY A 139 -1.82 -8.74 -19.17
CA GLY A 139 -2.28 -9.61 -20.24
C GLY A 139 -3.70 -10.15 -20.09
N ASP A 140 -4.39 -9.86 -19.00
CA ASP A 140 -5.81 -10.22 -18.85
C ASP A 140 -6.70 -9.31 -19.70
N GLU A 141 -7.85 -9.86 -20.12
CA GLU A 141 -8.97 -9.08 -20.65
C GLU A 141 -10.00 -8.90 -19.54
N ILE A 142 -10.44 -7.67 -19.30
CA ILE A 142 -11.39 -7.32 -18.24
C ILE A 142 -12.58 -6.56 -18.81
N SER A 143 -13.77 -6.91 -18.33
CA SER A 143 -15.04 -6.22 -18.62
C SER A 143 -15.87 -6.11 -17.35
N MET A 144 -16.95 -5.36 -17.37
CA MET A 144 -17.85 -5.25 -16.21
C MET A 144 -19.29 -5.32 -16.67
N THR A 145 -20.12 -6.04 -15.93
CA THR A 145 -21.57 -6.13 -16.16
C THR A 145 -22.28 -6.03 -14.81
N ASN A 146 -23.16 -5.06 -14.67
CA ASN A 146 -23.90 -4.80 -13.42
C ASN A 146 -22.97 -4.70 -12.18
N PHE A 147 -21.90 -3.93 -12.30
CA PHE A 147 -20.87 -3.73 -11.29
C PHE A 147 -20.05 -4.97 -10.91
N VAL A 148 -20.27 -6.11 -11.55
CA VAL A 148 -19.48 -7.32 -11.38
C VAL A 148 -18.42 -7.39 -12.49
N LEU A 149 -17.16 -7.45 -12.09
CA LEU A 149 -16.05 -7.55 -13.01
C LEU A 149 -15.89 -8.99 -13.51
N ARG A 150 -15.67 -9.11 -14.80
CA ARG A 150 -15.41 -10.35 -15.50
C ARG A 150 -14.02 -10.30 -16.09
N VAL A 151 -13.22 -11.29 -15.79
CA VAL A 151 -11.82 -11.37 -16.20
C VAL A 151 -11.61 -12.64 -16.99
N LYS A 152 -10.99 -12.50 -18.15
CA LYS A 152 -10.45 -13.60 -18.92
C LYS A 152 -8.94 -13.61 -18.73
N PRO A 153 -8.39 -14.52 -17.91
CA PRO A 153 -6.96 -14.58 -17.65
C PRO A 153 -6.15 -14.81 -18.91
N SER A 154 -4.97 -14.22 -18.98
CA SER A 154 -4.06 -14.44 -20.11
C SER A 154 -3.80 -15.94 -20.32
N GLY A 155 -3.98 -16.38 -21.56
CA GLY A 155 -3.85 -17.80 -21.94
C GLY A 155 -5.07 -18.68 -21.60
N SER A 156 -6.15 -18.13 -21.02
CA SER A 156 -7.41 -18.84 -20.76
C SER A 156 -8.41 -18.60 -21.88
N SER A 157 -9.21 -19.62 -22.19
CA SER A 157 -10.38 -19.49 -23.06
C SER A 157 -11.66 -19.10 -22.31
N PHE A 158 -11.63 -19.14 -20.98
CA PHE A 158 -12.80 -18.89 -20.14
C PHE A 158 -12.73 -17.53 -19.48
N THR A 159 -13.89 -16.87 -19.39
CA THR A 159 -14.09 -15.65 -18.62
C THR A 159 -14.70 -16.02 -17.27
N LEU A 160 -14.10 -15.56 -16.19
CA LEU A 160 -14.51 -15.83 -14.81
C LEU A 160 -14.89 -14.51 -14.13
N THR A 161 -15.73 -14.59 -13.14
CA THR A 161 -16.02 -13.42 -12.29
C THR A 161 -14.86 -13.11 -11.36
N GLU A 162 -14.77 -11.88 -10.90
CA GLU A 162 -13.77 -11.46 -9.89
C GLU A 162 -13.84 -12.30 -8.61
N PHE A 163 -15.01 -12.86 -8.28
CA PHE A 163 -15.22 -13.69 -7.11
C PHE A 163 -14.64 -15.11 -7.28
N GLU A 164 -14.78 -15.67 -8.46
CA GLU A 164 -14.23 -16.99 -8.80
C GLU A 164 -12.70 -16.98 -8.87
N LEU A 165 -12.12 -15.84 -9.22
CA LEU A 165 -10.67 -15.66 -9.31
C LEU A 165 -10.03 -15.25 -7.99
N SER A 166 -10.81 -14.84 -7.00
CA SER A 166 -10.31 -14.40 -5.72
C SER A 166 -10.00 -15.59 -4.81
N GLU A 167 -8.80 -15.62 -4.22
CA GLU A 167 -8.42 -16.63 -3.21
C GLU A 167 -9.30 -16.59 -1.96
N LYS A 168 -9.87 -15.42 -1.66
CA LYS A 168 -10.71 -15.21 -0.49
C LYS A 168 -12.02 -14.56 -0.91
N PRO A 169 -13.15 -15.05 -0.38
CA PRO A 169 -14.42 -14.41 -0.63
C PRO A 169 -14.43 -12.98 -0.08
N TYR A 170 -15.02 -12.07 -0.82
CA TYR A 170 -15.29 -10.70 -0.40
C TYR A 170 -16.60 -10.22 -0.99
N TYR A 171 -17.18 -9.20 -0.38
CA TYR A 171 -18.49 -8.68 -0.75
C TYR A 171 -18.36 -7.17 -1.02
N PRO A 172 -18.37 -6.75 -2.28
CA PRO A 172 -18.36 -5.33 -2.63
C PRO A 172 -19.70 -4.68 -2.32
N GLY A 173 -19.65 -3.41 -1.98
CA GLY A 173 -20.84 -2.56 -1.88
C GLY A 173 -21.33 -2.19 -3.28
N ILE A 174 -22.30 -2.91 -3.80
CA ILE A 174 -22.89 -2.66 -5.11
C ILE A 174 -24.07 -1.69 -4.93
N PRO A 175 -24.05 -0.51 -5.59
CA PRO A 175 -25.16 0.42 -5.52
C PRO A 175 -26.39 -0.14 -6.24
N GLN A 176 -27.57 0.18 -5.71
CA GLN A 176 -28.80 -0.08 -6.44
C GLN A 176 -28.99 0.96 -7.54
N MET A 177 -29.13 0.49 -8.76
CA MET A 177 -29.38 1.36 -9.90
C MET A 177 -30.82 1.84 -9.90
N PRO A 178 -31.09 3.14 -10.11
CA PRO A 178 -32.44 3.62 -10.37
C PRO A 178 -33.05 2.93 -11.60
N ALA A 179 -34.34 2.68 -11.58
CA ALA A 179 -35.05 1.97 -12.65
C ALA A 179 -34.96 2.64 -14.05
N LEU A 180 -34.64 3.92 -14.10
CA LEU A 180 -34.49 4.71 -15.33
C LEU A 180 -33.02 5.09 -15.61
N TRP A 181 -32.06 4.34 -15.06
CA TRP A 181 -30.66 4.62 -15.30
C TRP A 181 -30.28 4.23 -16.74
N ASP A 182 -29.66 5.16 -17.45
CA ASP A 182 -29.18 4.95 -18.80
C ASP A 182 -27.81 4.26 -18.77
N ASP A 183 -27.68 3.10 -19.41
CA ASP A 183 -26.44 2.32 -19.49
C ASP A 183 -25.31 3.04 -20.22
N SER A 184 -25.64 4.06 -21.02
CA SER A 184 -24.63 4.89 -21.69
C SER A 184 -23.95 5.90 -20.77
N LEU A 185 -24.51 6.15 -19.57
CA LEU A 185 -23.92 7.10 -18.63
C LEU A 185 -22.63 6.55 -17.99
N PRO A 186 -21.65 7.40 -17.72
CA PRO A 186 -20.47 7.02 -16.95
C PRO A 186 -20.88 6.36 -15.63
N PHE A 187 -20.22 5.25 -15.29
CA PHE A 187 -20.51 4.46 -14.06
C PHE A 187 -21.87 3.76 -14.04
N SER A 188 -22.41 3.46 -15.22
CA SER A 188 -23.65 2.68 -15.37
C SER A 188 -23.58 1.25 -14.80
N GLY A 189 -22.41 0.82 -14.33
CA GLY A 189 -22.17 -0.55 -13.89
C GLY A 189 -21.68 -1.47 -15.00
N ASN A 190 -21.57 -0.95 -16.22
CA ASN A 190 -21.08 -1.68 -17.39
C ASN A 190 -19.77 -1.07 -17.90
N MET A 191 -18.89 -1.90 -18.44
CA MET A 191 -17.63 -1.49 -19.04
C MET A 191 -17.28 -2.46 -20.17
N ASP A 192 -16.93 -1.90 -21.31
CA ASP A 192 -16.47 -2.68 -22.46
C ASP A 192 -15.18 -3.44 -22.14
N PRO A 193 -14.93 -4.57 -22.87
CA PRO A 193 -13.70 -5.33 -22.68
C PRO A 193 -12.44 -4.50 -22.94
N VAL A 194 -11.51 -4.55 -21.99
CA VAL A 194 -10.19 -3.91 -22.06
C VAL A 194 -9.11 -4.97 -21.87
N ILE A 195 -8.14 -5.03 -22.77
CA ILE A 195 -6.98 -5.93 -22.68
C ILE A 195 -5.84 -5.17 -22.01
N LEU A 196 -5.33 -5.74 -20.93
CA LEU A 196 -4.23 -5.14 -20.15
C LEU A 196 -2.88 -5.37 -20.84
N GLY A 197 -2.07 -4.33 -20.87
CA GLY A 197 -0.70 -4.42 -21.34
C GLY A 197 0.22 -5.28 -20.44
N PRO A 198 1.45 -5.56 -20.86
CA PRO A 198 2.36 -6.48 -20.17
C PRO A 198 2.83 -5.97 -18.79
N ASN A 199 2.63 -4.71 -18.47
CA ASN A 199 2.98 -4.11 -17.20
C ASN A 199 1.81 -3.35 -16.56
N GLU A 200 0.61 -3.71 -16.93
CA GLU A 200 -0.62 -3.06 -16.46
C GLU A 200 -1.43 -4.00 -15.59
N CYS A 201 -2.10 -3.45 -14.62
CA CYS A 201 -3.05 -4.14 -13.78
C CYS A 201 -4.33 -3.30 -13.61
N PHE A 202 -5.41 -3.94 -13.19
CA PHE A 202 -6.69 -3.30 -12.99
C PHE A 202 -7.09 -3.41 -11.53
N VAL A 203 -7.38 -2.27 -10.91
CA VAL A 203 -7.70 -2.15 -9.49
C VAL A 203 -9.02 -1.43 -9.30
N VAL A 204 -9.80 -1.87 -8.33
CA VAL A 204 -11.13 -1.31 -8.07
C VAL A 204 -11.36 -1.06 -6.60
N SER A 205 -12.30 -0.20 -6.33
CA SER A 205 -12.85 0.04 -5.00
C SER A 205 -13.83 -1.08 -4.63
N ASP A 206 -13.86 -1.51 -3.37
CA ASP A 206 -14.90 -2.45 -2.90
C ASP A 206 -16.26 -1.76 -2.84
N ASP A 207 -16.30 -0.47 -2.49
CA ASP A 207 -17.48 0.36 -2.71
C ASP A 207 -17.58 0.74 -4.19
N ARG A 208 -18.50 0.09 -4.91
CA ARG A 208 -18.67 0.28 -6.36
C ARG A 208 -19.27 1.64 -6.72
N SER A 209 -19.83 2.38 -5.77
CA SER A 209 -20.26 3.76 -5.97
C SER A 209 -19.07 4.73 -6.02
N ALA A 210 -17.92 4.36 -5.46
CA ALA A 210 -16.71 5.16 -5.52
C ALA A 210 -16.09 5.15 -6.92
N THR A 211 -15.67 6.31 -7.40
CA THR A 211 -15.21 6.51 -8.78
C THR A 211 -13.69 6.58 -8.94
N GLY A 212 -12.95 6.66 -7.84
CA GLY A 212 -11.49 6.82 -7.87
C GLY A 212 -10.76 5.48 -7.98
N ASP A 213 -10.84 4.80 -9.11
CA ASP A 213 -10.14 3.54 -9.40
C ASP A 213 -9.95 3.33 -10.92
N SER A 214 -9.51 2.15 -11.34
CA SER A 214 -9.19 1.88 -12.76
C SER A 214 -10.38 1.99 -13.70
N ARG A 215 -11.61 1.99 -13.22
CA ARG A 215 -12.79 2.26 -14.04
C ARG A 215 -12.79 3.70 -14.58
N THR A 216 -12.15 4.62 -13.83
CA THR A 216 -11.99 6.03 -14.20
C THR A 216 -10.59 6.34 -14.73
N TRP A 217 -9.56 5.79 -14.07
CA TRP A 217 -8.16 6.08 -14.41
C TRP A 217 -7.65 5.28 -15.59
N GLY A 218 -8.36 4.19 -15.96
CA GLY A 218 -7.83 3.15 -16.81
C GLY A 218 -6.88 2.19 -16.07
N PRO A 219 -6.27 1.24 -16.79
CA PRO A 219 -5.24 0.37 -16.24
C PRO A 219 -4.08 1.16 -15.64
N ILE A 220 -3.52 0.66 -14.55
CA ILE A 220 -2.38 1.29 -13.88
C ILE A 220 -1.12 0.44 -13.99
N PRO A 221 0.07 1.04 -14.04
CA PRO A 221 1.32 0.30 -14.04
C PRO A 221 1.50 -0.52 -12.74
N VAL A 222 1.95 -1.77 -12.86
CA VAL A 222 2.18 -2.67 -11.71
C VAL A 222 3.14 -2.07 -10.68
N ASN A 223 4.09 -1.25 -11.10
CA ASN A 223 5.06 -0.60 -10.21
C ASN A 223 4.43 0.49 -9.31
N TYR A 224 3.19 0.91 -9.55
CA TYR A 224 2.45 1.80 -8.64
C TYR A 224 2.00 1.07 -7.38
N ILE A 225 1.92 -0.27 -7.42
CA ILE A 225 1.63 -1.07 -6.25
C ILE A 225 2.86 -1.08 -5.33
N THR A 226 2.73 -0.50 -4.15
CA THR A 226 3.82 -0.37 -3.17
C THR A 226 3.84 -1.50 -2.15
N GLY A 227 2.70 -2.14 -1.92
CA GLY A 227 2.60 -3.23 -0.96
C GLY A 227 1.17 -3.74 -0.79
N ARG A 228 1.00 -4.63 0.17
CA ARG A 228 -0.31 -5.16 0.54
C ARG A 228 -0.52 -5.10 2.05
N PRO A 229 -1.71 -4.75 2.54
CA PRO A 229 -2.06 -4.86 3.94
C PRO A 229 -2.17 -6.34 4.32
N VAL A 230 -1.55 -6.72 5.42
CA VAL A 230 -1.54 -8.14 5.88
C VAL A 230 -2.19 -8.33 7.24
N PHE A 231 -2.19 -7.28 8.05
CA PHE A 231 -2.72 -7.33 9.40
C PHE A 231 -3.29 -5.98 9.80
N ARG A 232 -4.56 -5.96 10.22
CA ARG A 232 -5.22 -4.80 10.81
C ARG A 232 -5.02 -4.87 12.32
N TYR A 233 -4.33 -3.87 12.88
CA TYR A 233 -4.04 -3.80 14.31
C TYR A 233 -4.91 -2.77 15.05
N TRP A 234 -5.66 -1.95 14.33
CA TRP A 234 -6.60 -0.98 14.89
C TRP A 234 -7.82 -0.82 13.99
N PRO A 235 -9.04 -0.68 14.55
CA PRO A 235 -9.38 -0.69 15.98
C PRO A 235 -9.26 -2.10 16.59
N PHE A 236 -9.06 -2.17 17.90
CA PHE A 236 -8.89 -3.46 18.60
C PHE A 236 -10.09 -4.39 18.47
N THR A 237 -11.29 -3.83 18.25
CA THR A 237 -12.53 -4.59 18.02
C THR A 237 -12.55 -5.33 16.68
N ARG A 238 -11.65 -5.01 15.75
CA ARG A 238 -11.58 -5.56 14.39
C ARG A 238 -10.17 -6.02 14.03
N ILE A 239 -9.37 -6.39 15.04
CA ILE A 239 -8.03 -6.97 14.82
C ILE A 239 -8.14 -8.22 13.96
N GLY A 240 -7.26 -8.34 12.97
CA GLY A 240 -7.20 -9.52 12.12
C GLY A 240 -6.66 -9.23 10.72
N ARG A 241 -6.88 -10.18 9.83
CA ARG A 241 -6.54 -10.02 8.40
C ARG A 241 -7.57 -9.08 7.74
N PRO A 242 -7.12 -8.15 6.89
CA PRO A 242 -8.00 -7.28 6.13
C PRO A 242 -8.74 -8.02 5.02
#